data_1568f4134ace8b2e0334453a4c2cd447
#
_entry.id   1568f4134ace8b2e0334453a4c2cd447
#
_cell.length_a   1.000
_cell.length_b   1.000
_cell.length_c   1.000
_cell.angle_alpha   90.00
_cell.angle_beta   90.00
_cell.angle_gamma   90.00
#
_symmetry.space_group_name_H-M   'P 1'
#
loop_
_entity.id
_entity.type
_entity.pdbx_description
1 polymer ?
#
loop_
_entity_poly.entity_id
_entity_poly.type
_entity_poly.pdbx_seq_one_letter_code
_entity_poly.pdbx_strand_id
1 'polypeptide(L)'
;MSEVKKIATRASYGAALVELGKEHEDLVVLDADLAAATQTGVFKKEFPERHIDCGIAECNMMGIAAGLATTGKVPFASTFAMFAAGRAYEQLRNSVCISETERKSRRYTWRYLCW
;
A
#
# COMPACT_ATOMS: atom_id res chain seq x y z
N MET A 1 16.89 -32.72 0.66
CA MET A 1 16.85 -31.41 1.37
C MET A 1 16.52 -30.35 0.34
N SER A 2 15.40 -29.68 0.45
CA SER A 2 15.05 -28.60 -0.46
C SER A 2 16.01 -27.43 -0.25
N GLU A 3 16.61 -26.95 -1.31
CA GLU A 3 17.50 -25.79 -1.29
C GLU A 3 16.71 -24.55 -0.82
N VAL A 4 17.12 -23.92 0.28
CA VAL A 4 16.46 -22.73 0.83
C VAL A 4 16.79 -21.54 -0.09
N LYS A 5 15.84 -21.14 -0.91
CA LYS A 5 15.97 -19.98 -1.79
C LYS A 5 15.87 -18.69 -0.98
N LYS A 6 16.97 -17.93 -0.89
CA LYS A 6 16.98 -16.61 -0.25
C LYS A 6 16.48 -15.57 -1.24
N ILE A 7 15.36 -14.90 -0.92
CA ILE A 7 14.75 -13.84 -1.74
C ILE A 7 14.68 -12.58 -0.88
N ALA A 8 15.01 -11.42 -1.46
CA ALA A 8 14.82 -10.14 -0.77
C ALA A 8 13.31 -9.92 -0.52
N THR A 9 12.96 -9.49 0.70
CA THR A 9 11.55 -9.30 1.11
C THR A 9 10.78 -8.36 0.19
N ARG A 10 11.41 -7.27 -0.27
CA ARG A 10 10.80 -6.34 -1.25
C ARG A 10 10.46 -7.01 -2.59
N ALA A 11 11.31 -7.93 -3.08
CA ALA A 11 11.05 -8.65 -4.31
C ALA A 11 9.87 -9.62 -4.16
N SER A 12 9.81 -10.32 -3.01
CA SER A 12 8.68 -11.17 -2.65
C SER A 12 7.38 -10.35 -2.53
N TYR A 13 7.46 -9.15 -1.93
CA TYR A 13 6.32 -8.25 -1.82
C TYR A 13 5.78 -7.80 -3.19
N GLY A 14 6.67 -7.33 -4.10
CA GLY A 14 6.26 -6.92 -5.43
C GLY A 14 5.60 -8.05 -6.23
N ALA A 15 6.13 -9.27 -6.13
CA ALA A 15 5.53 -10.45 -6.76
C ALA A 15 4.15 -10.78 -6.15
N ALA A 16 4.04 -10.76 -4.83
CA ALA A 16 2.76 -11.02 -4.14
C ALA A 16 1.67 -9.99 -4.49
N LEU A 17 2.04 -8.71 -4.67
CA LEU A 17 1.09 -7.69 -5.12
C LEU A 17 0.52 -8.01 -6.51
N VAL A 18 1.34 -8.51 -7.42
CA VAL A 18 0.88 -8.92 -8.76
C VAL A 18 -0.07 -10.12 -8.68
N GLU A 19 0.25 -11.12 -7.88
CA GLU A 19 -0.62 -12.28 -7.67
C GLU A 19 -1.97 -11.85 -7.08
N LEU A 20 -1.95 -11.06 -6.01
CA LEU A 20 -3.17 -10.52 -5.40
C LEU A 20 -3.96 -9.63 -6.38
N GLY A 21 -3.27 -8.85 -7.20
CA GLY A 21 -3.90 -7.99 -8.20
C GLY A 21 -4.65 -8.75 -9.30
N LYS A 22 -4.25 -9.99 -9.60
CA LYS A 22 -4.98 -10.88 -10.52
C LYS A 22 -6.26 -11.43 -9.92
N GLU A 23 -6.27 -11.65 -8.60
CA GLU A 23 -7.40 -12.23 -7.88
C GLU A 23 -8.38 -11.15 -7.38
N HIS A 24 -7.90 -9.91 -7.15
CA HIS A 24 -8.65 -8.83 -6.50
C HIS A 24 -8.63 -7.56 -7.35
N GLU A 25 -9.71 -7.26 -8.04
CA GLU A 25 -9.85 -6.05 -8.87
C GLU A 25 -9.98 -4.75 -8.07
N ASP A 26 -10.35 -4.85 -6.81
CA ASP A 26 -10.47 -3.75 -5.87
C ASP A 26 -9.14 -3.32 -5.25
N LEU A 27 -8.05 -4.10 -5.46
CA LEU A 27 -6.71 -3.80 -4.96
C LEU A 27 -6.09 -2.64 -5.74
N VAL A 28 -5.60 -1.62 -5.02
CA VAL A 28 -4.89 -0.46 -5.54
C VAL A 28 -3.57 -0.29 -4.80
N VAL A 29 -2.50 0.01 -5.52
CA VAL A 29 -1.16 0.19 -4.94
C VAL A 29 -0.75 1.65 -5.04
N LEU A 30 -0.27 2.21 -3.92
CA LEU A 30 0.22 3.58 -3.85
C LEU A 30 1.68 3.59 -3.39
N ASP A 31 2.45 4.51 -3.92
CA ASP A 31 3.78 4.83 -3.38
C ASP A 31 4.08 6.34 -3.45
N ALA A 32 5.19 6.72 -2.83
CA ALA A 32 5.66 8.10 -2.74
C ALA A 32 6.98 8.26 -3.49
N ASP A 33 6.97 8.07 -4.82
CA ASP A 33 8.14 8.14 -5.71
C ASP A 33 9.25 7.11 -5.35
N LEU A 34 8.85 5.94 -4.85
CA LEU A 34 9.75 4.88 -4.41
C LEU A 34 9.47 3.52 -5.08
N ALA A 35 8.75 3.49 -6.21
CA ALA A 35 8.30 2.27 -6.86
C ALA A 35 9.41 1.27 -7.17
N ALA A 36 10.61 1.74 -7.51
CA ALA A 36 11.78 0.88 -7.74
C ALA A 36 12.34 0.28 -6.44
N ALA A 37 12.37 1.06 -5.36
CA ALA A 37 12.91 0.64 -4.07
C ALA A 37 11.97 -0.31 -3.34
N THR A 38 10.68 -0.03 -3.34
CA THR A 38 9.62 -0.84 -2.70
C THR A 38 9.17 -2.02 -3.55
N GLN A 39 9.58 -2.07 -4.83
CA GLN A 39 9.17 -3.03 -5.85
C GLN A 39 7.67 -2.96 -6.22
N THR A 40 6.98 -1.89 -5.85
CA THR A 40 5.61 -1.61 -6.36
C THR A 40 5.59 -1.35 -7.86
N GLY A 41 6.73 -0.99 -8.45
CA GLY A 41 6.92 -0.85 -9.88
C GLY A 41 6.65 -2.14 -10.69
N VAL A 42 6.74 -3.30 -10.05
CA VAL A 42 6.35 -4.58 -10.69
C VAL A 42 4.84 -4.62 -10.89
N PHE A 43 4.08 -4.23 -9.88
CA PHE A 43 2.62 -4.11 -9.98
C PHE A 43 2.20 -3.04 -11.00
N LYS A 44 2.88 -1.89 -11.03
CA LYS A 44 2.64 -0.81 -12.00
C LYS A 44 2.73 -1.27 -13.46
N LYS A 45 3.64 -2.20 -13.76
CA LYS A 45 3.80 -2.74 -15.12
C LYS A 45 2.62 -3.60 -15.57
N GLU A 46 2.05 -4.38 -14.66
CA GLU A 46 0.92 -5.27 -14.94
C GLU A 46 -0.44 -4.54 -14.86
N PHE A 47 -0.57 -3.61 -13.92
CA PHE A 47 -1.81 -2.90 -13.62
C PHE A 47 -1.59 -1.39 -13.50
N PRO A 48 -1.21 -0.69 -14.58
CA PRO A 48 -0.87 0.73 -14.52
C PRO A 48 -2.04 1.62 -14.05
N GLU A 49 -3.28 1.24 -14.33
CA GLU A 49 -4.50 1.96 -13.92
C GLU A 49 -4.84 1.81 -12.43
N ARG A 50 -4.20 0.87 -11.74
CA ARG A 50 -4.40 0.60 -10.30
C ARG A 50 -3.17 0.93 -9.46
N HIS A 51 -2.17 1.60 -10.06
CA HIS A 51 -1.00 2.08 -9.37
C HIS A 51 -1.01 3.62 -9.35
N ILE A 52 -0.86 4.20 -8.16
CA ILE A 52 -0.87 5.64 -7.94
C ILE A 52 0.47 6.05 -7.34
N ASP A 53 1.23 6.84 -8.08
CA ASP A 53 2.41 7.51 -7.55
C ASP A 53 1.99 8.89 -7.02
N CYS A 54 2.12 9.07 -5.71
CA CYS A 54 1.72 10.31 -5.04
C CYS A 54 2.83 11.37 -5.02
N GLY A 55 3.99 11.06 -5.64
CA GLY A 55 5.20 11.87 -5.48
C GLY A 55 5.76 11.77 -4.06
N ILE A 56 6.75 12.61 -3.72
CA ILE A 56 7.37 12.64 -2.38
C ILE A 56 6.41 13.35 -1.40
N ALA A 57 5.30 12.69 -1.08
CA ALA A 57 4.20 13.25 -0.29
C ALA A 57 3.47 12.16 0.52
N GLU A 58 4.13 11.57 1.51
CA GLU A 58 3.62 10.44 2.29
C GLU A 58 2.34 10.78 3.06
N CYS A 59 2.21 12.01 3.56
CA CYS A 59 0.97 12.48 4.20
C CYS A 59 -0.21 12.44 3.21
N ASN A 60 0.00 12.94 1.99
CA ASN A 60 -1.02 12.92 0.95
C ASN A 60 -1.34 11.49 0.50
N MET A 61 -0.32 10.64 0.35
CA MET A 61 -0.49 9.22 0.02
C MET A 61 -1.41 8.52 1.03
N MET A 62 -1.20 8.76 2.32
CA MET A 62 -2.06 8.17 3.36
C MET A 62 -3.48 8.73 3.34
N GLY A 63 -3.66 10.02 3.06
CA GLY A 63 -4.99 10.63 2.86
C GLY A 63 -5.73 10.05 1.65
N ILE A 64 -5.04 9.87 0.52
CA ILE A 64 -5.59 9.24 -0.68
C ILE A 64 -5.97 7.77 -0.39
N ALA A 65 -5.09 7.02 0.26
CA ALA A 65 -5.37 5.64 0.64
C ALA A 65 -6.60 5.55 1.55
N ALA A 66 -6.72 6.46 2.55
CA ALA A 66 -7.89 6.53 3.42
C ALA A 66 -9.18 6.78 2.61
N GLY A 67 -9.15 7.73 1.68
CA GLY A 67 -10.29 8.01 0.80
C GLY A 67 -10.67 6.83 -0.08
N LEU A 68 -9.71 6.17 -0.71
CA LEU A 68 -9.96 4.98 -1.54
C LEU A 68 -10.60 3.84 -0.75
N ALA A 69 -10.17 3.60 0.48
CA ALA A 69 -10.77 2.59 1.33
C ALA A 69 -12.25 2.88 1.65
N THR A 70 -12.65 4.14 1.77
CA THR A 70 -14.07 4.48 1.97
C THR A 70 -14.94 4.15 0.76
N THR A 71 -14.35 4.02 -0.42
CA THR A 71 -15.05 3.62 -1.66
C THR A 71 -15.10 2.11 -1.87
N GLY A 72 -14.57 1.33 -0.94
CA GLY A 72 -14.54 -0.15 -1.02
C GLY A 72 -13.30 -0.69 -1.72
N LYS A 73 -12.31 0.15 -2.06
CA LYS A 73 -11.00 -0.32 -2.56
C LYS A 73 -10.13 -0.83 -1.41
N VAL A 74 -9.17 -1.66 -1.75
CA VAL A 74 -8.14 -2.18 -0.82
C VAL A 74 -6.80 -1.56 -1.16
N PRO A 75 -6.43 -0.42 -0.55
CA PRO A 75 -5.19 0.27 -0.85
C PRO A 75 -4.00 -0.36 -0.12
N PHE A 76 -2.90 -0.53 -0.86
CA PHE A 76 -1.58 -0.88 -0.36
C PHE A 76 -0.66 0.32 -0.53
N ALA A 77 -0.36 1.02 0.56
CA ALA A 77 0.53 2.18 0.57
C ALA A 77 1.94 1.78 0.99
N SER A 78 2.93 2.11 0.18
CA SER A 78 4.32 1.67 0.35
C SER A 78 5.28 2.85 0.34
N THR A 79 6.11 2.95 1.37
CA THR A 79 7.22 3.90 1.48
C THR A 79 8.24 3.37 2.49
N PHE A 80 9.31 4.12 2.76
CA PHE A 80 10.26 3.73 3.80
C PHE A 80 9.67 3.88 5.20
N ALA A 81 10.03 2.95 6.10
CA ALA A 81 9.50 2.89 7.46
C ALA A 81 9.55 4.23 8.22
N MET A 82 10.67 4.94 8.11
CA MET A 82 10.83 6.23 8.80
C MET A 82 9.89 7.32 8.26
N PHE A 83 9.57 7.30 6.96
CA PHE A 83 8.64 8.27 6.37
C PHE A 83 7.20 7.91 6.67
N ALA A 84 6.91 6.64 6.66
CA ALA A 84 5.62 6.11 7.01
C ALA A 84 5.26 6.36 8.48
N ALA A 85 6.13 5.93 9.39
CA ALA A 85 5.91 6.05 10.83
C ALA A 85 6.14 7.48 11.37
N GLY A 86 7.10 8.22 10.79
CA GLY A 86 7.41 9.57 11.23
C GLY A 86 6.56 10.65 10.55
N ARG A 87 6.66 10.75 9.23
CA ARG A 87 6.01 11.83 8.47
C ARG A 87 4.51 11.68 8.37
N ALA A 88 4.01 10.50 8.07
CA ALA A 88 2.59 10.24 7.80
C ALA A 88 1.80 9.78 9.03
N TYR A 89 2.38 9.78 10.22
CA TYR A 89 1.75 9.27 11.45
C TYR A 89 0.40 9.92 11.74
N GLU A 90 0.30 11.24 11.62
CA GLU A 90 -0.94 11.96 11.93
C GLU A 90 -2.08 11.57 10.97
N GLN A 91 -1.79 11.42 9.69
CA GLN A 91 -2.79 10.98 8.70
C GLN A 91 -3.21 9.54 8.95
N LEU A 92 -2.27 8.68 9.35
CA LEU A 92 -2.59 7.31 9.75
C LEU A 92 -3.53 7.32 10.97
N ARG A 93 -3.19 8.06 12.01
CA ARG A 93 -3.99 8.16 13.23
C ARG A 93 -5.39 8.71 12.97
N ASN A 94 -5.47 9.85 12.30
CA ASN A 94 -6.71 10.61 12.14
C ASN A 94 -7.56 10.12 10.98
N SER A 95 -6.96 9.98 9.79
CA SER A 95 -7.73 9.64 8.58
C SER A 95 -8.03 8.14 8.45
N VAL A 96 -7.17 7.28 9.02
CA VAL A 96 -7.33 5.84 8.95
C VAL A 96 -7.99 5.29 10.20
N CYS A 97 -7.36 5.47 11.38
CA CYS A 97 -7.80 4.79 12.59
C CYS A 97 -9.12 5.35 13.15
N ILE A 98 -9.31 6.66 13.11
CA ILE A 98 -10.54 7.27 13.68
C ILE A 98 -11.75 7.00 12.79
N SER A 99 -11.57 6.98 11.46
CA SER A 99 -12.67 6.71 10.54
C SER A 99 -13.24 5.29 10.66
N GLU A 100 -12.46 4.33 11.16
CA GLU A 100 -12.94 2.96 11.42
C GLU A 100 -13.90 2.89 12.61
N THR A 101 -13.79 3.76 13.60
CA THR A 101 -14.61 3.74 14.81
C THR A 101 -16.03 4.20 14.59
N GLU A 102 -16.30 5.00 13.58
CA GLU A 102 -17.66 5.52 13.29
C GLU A 102 -18.46 4.65 12.30
N ARG A 103 -17.84 3.71 11.61
CA ARG A 103 -18.52 2.88 10.59
C ARG A 103 -18.55 1.40 10.95
N LYS A 104 -19.48 1.02 11.81
CA LYS A 104 -19.73 -0.36 12.26
C LYS A 104 -20.08 -1.39 11.19
N SER A 105 -20.01 -1.14 9.90
CA SER A 105 -20.59 -2.05 8.92
C SER A 105 -19.71 -2.60 7.79
N ARG A 106 -18.46 -2.22 7.66
CA ARG A 106 -17.57 -2.86 6.68
C ARG A 106 -16.14 -2.96 7.22
N ARG A 107 -15.56 -4.16 7.16
CA ARG A 107 -14.18 -4.45 7.52
C ARG A 107 -13.27 -3.79 6.48
N TYR A 108 -12.75 -2.62 6.79
CA TYR A 108 -11.66 -2.02 6.01
C TYR A 108 -10.36 -2.66 6.43
N THR A 109 -9.80 -3.49 5.58
CA THR A 109 -8.50 -4.10 5.82
C THR A 109 -7.43 -3.16 5.30
N TRP A 110 -6.78 -2.43 6.20
CA TRP A 110 -5.61 -1.64 5.89
C TRP A 110 -4.39 -2.55 5.86
N ARG A 111 -3.64 -2.48 4.78
CA ARG A 111 -2.35 -3.15 4.71
C ARG A 111 -1.28 -2.10 4.48
N TYR A 112 -0.48 -1.92 5.49
CA TYR A 112 0.61 -0.98 5.52
C TYR A 112 1.93 -1.74 5.54
N LEU A 113 2.79 -1.48 4.59
CA LEU A 113 4.10 -2.09 4.55
C LEU A 113 5.17 -1.00 4.52
N CYS A 114 6.03 -1.00 5.54
CA CYS A 114 7.20 -0.14 5.65
C CYS A 114 8.46 -0.97 5.44
N TRP A 115 9.42 -0.40 4.76
CA TRP A 115 10.76 -0.96 4.56
C TRP A 115 11.82 -0.11 5.24
#